data_9295a98896fe21f4bf71ef00d7358ab6
#
_entry.id   9295a98896fe21f4bf71ef00d7358ab6
#
_cell.length_a   1.000
_cell.length_b   1.000
_cell.length_c   1.000
_cell.angle_alpha   90.00
_cell.angle_beta   90.00
_cell.angle_gamma   90.00
#
_symmetry.space_group_name_H-M   'P 1'
#
loop_
_entity.id
_entity.type
_entity.pdbx_description
1 polymer ?
#
loop_
_entity_poly.entity_id
_entity_poly.type
_entity_poly.pdbx_seq_one_letter_code
_entity_poly.pdbx_strand_id
1 'polypeptide(L)'
;MCIRDRYKGDGIVIATATGSTAYSLSLGGAILSPSINNMIMKPIAAHTSLMGGLVIEKDVVISLKASSNEDLSISVDGFIDNKIEDFDQIDVEIDNENKAFFLRSENFENLYWTSLAQKLDLRKGDSISG
;
A
#
# COMPACT_ATOMS: atom_id res chain seq x y z
N MET A 1 15.44 -5.45 14.83
CA MET A 1 14.59 -4.57 15.66
C MET A 1 13.15 -4.96 15.36
N CYS A 2 12.35 -5.32 16.35
CA CYS A 2 10.94 -5.67 16.16
C CYS A 2 10.10 -4.46 16.61
N ILE A 3 9.34 -3.87 15.69
CA ILE A 3 8.36 -2.84 16.04
C ILE A 3 7.06 -3.56 16.33
N ARG A 4 6.50 -3.34 17.50
CA ARG A 4 5.23 -3.92 17.91
C ARG A 4 4.29 -2.78 18.30
N ASP A 5 3.17 -2.67 17.57
CA ASP A 5 2.18 -1.62 17.81
C ASP A 5 0.76 -2.22 17.73
N ARG A 6 -0.21 -1.48 18.20
CA ARG A 6 -1.63 -1.87 18.20
C ARG A 6 -2.47 -0.72 17.68
N TYR A 7 -3.27 -1.00 16.66
CA TYR A 7 -4.20 -0.05 16.07
C TYR A 7 -5.64 -0.46 16.35
N LYS A 8 -6.49 0.52 16.60
CA LYS A 8 -7.95 0.36 16.64
C LYS A 8 -8.51 1.07 15.42
N GLY A 9 -9.21 0.34 14.57
CA GLY A 9 -9.77 0.82 13.31
C GLY A 9 -10.50 -0.28 12.58
N ASP A 10 -10.93 -0.03 11.34
CA ASP A 10 -11.74 -0.95 10.55
C ASP A 10 -10.90 -2.01 9.82
N GLY A 11 -9.59 -1.80 9.72
CA GLY A 11 -8.69 -2.75 9.07
C GLY A 11 -7.32 -2.17 8.73
N ILE A 12 -6.59 -2.93 7.93
CA ILE A 12 -5.25 -2.55 7.43
C ILE A 12 -5.16 -2.90 5.94
N VAL A 13 -4.65 -1.98 5.16
CA VAL A 13 -4.24 -2.22 3.77
C VAL A 13 -2.73 -2.34 3.71
N ILE A 14 -2.24 -3.38 3.05
CA ILE A 14 -0.84 -3.52 2.68
C ILE A 14 -0.78 -3.53 1.15
N ALA A 15 0.09 -2.72 0.59
CA ALA A 15 0.23 -2.61 -0.84
C ALA A 15 1.71 -2.54 -1.25
N THR A 16 2.03 -3.11 -2.41
CA THR A 16 3.31 -2.90 -3.08
C THR A 16 3.41 -1.49 -3.66
N ALA A 17 4.55 -1.12 -4.21
CA ALA A 17 4.71 0.17 -4.90
C ALA A 17 3.65 0.36 -6.00
N THR A 18 3.38 -0.66 -6.80
CA THR A 18 2.33 -0.61 -7.83
C THR A 18 0.94 -0.41 -7.22
N GLY A 19 0.60 -1.16 -6.16
CA GLY A 19 -0.67 -1.06 -5.46
C GLY A 19 -0.84 0.21 -4.62
N SER A 20 0.24 0.96 -4.36
CA SER A 20 0.19 2.21 -3.59
C SER A 20 -0.69 3.28 -4.24
N THR A 21 -0.88 3.21 -5.56
CA THR A 21 -1.75 4.12 -6.33
C THR A 21 -3.19 3.65 -6.47
N ALA A 22 -3.56 2.55 -5.82
CA ALA A 22 -4.92 2.00 -5.80
C ALA A 22 -5.64 2.38 -4.48
N TYR A 23 -6.19 1.42 -3.76
CA TYR A 23 -6.97 1.66 -2.54
C TYR A 23 -6.17 2.34 -1.43
N SER A 24 -4.87 2.03 -1.29
CA SER A 24 -3.98 2.73 -0.36
C SER A 24 -3.97 4.24 -0.59
N LEU A 25 -3.95 4.69 -1.85
CA LEU A 25 -4.01 6.13 -2.19
C LEU A 25 -5.35 6.75 -1.77
N SER A 26 -6.46 6.06 -1.99
CA SER A 26 -7.80 6.53 -1.59
C SER A 26 -7.92 6.74 -0.08
N LEU A 27 -7.15 6.00 0.70
CA LEU A 27 -7.02 6.16 2.14
C LEU A 27 -6.04 7.27 2.56
N GLY A 28 -5.46 7.99 1.60
CA GLY A 28 -4.44 9.02 1.86
C GLY A 28 -3.04 8.43 2.13
N GLY A 29 -2.76 7.23 1.64
CA GLY A 29 -1.42 6.63 1.66
C GLY A 29 -0.47 7.31 0.69
N ALA A 30 0.83 7.18 0.94
CA ALA A 30 1.86 7.72 0.05
C ALA A 30 1.93 6.94 -1.27
N ILE A 31 2.27 7.63 -2.34
CA ILE A 31 2.60 7.02 -3.63
C ILE A 31 4.05 6.55 -3.57
N LEU A 32 4.27 5.27 -3.79
CA LEU A 32 5.61 4.71 -3.90
C LEU A 32 6.07 4.69 -5.36
N SER A 33 7.33 5.06 -5.59
CA SER A 33 7.92 4.91 -6.92
C SER A 33 7.94 3.43 -7.33
N PRO A 34 7.57 3.08 -8.57
CA PRO A 34 7.63 1.70 -9.05
C PRO A 34 9.06 1.15 -9.15
N SER A 35 10.08 2.00 -9.00
CA SER A 35 11.49 1.60 -8.98
C SER A 35 11.93 1.07 -7.62
N ILE A 36 11.19 1.34 -6.54
CA ILE A 36 11.48 0.83 -5.21
C ILE A 36 10.66 -0.43 -4.91
N ASN A 37 11.29 -1.38 -4.24
CA ASN A 37 10.68 -2.65 -3.91
C ASN A 37 10.23 -2.65 -2.44
N ASN A 38 9.41 -1.66 -2.05
CA ASN A 38 8.92 -1.48 -0.70
C ASN A 38 7.41 -1.75 -0.63
N MET A 39 6.92 -2.01 0.56
CA MET A 39 5.49 -2.07 0.87
C MET A 39 5.04 -0.78 1.57
N ILE A 40 3.76 -0.47 1.47
CA ILE A 40 3.11 0.49 2.34
C ILE A 40 2.04 -0.23 3.16
N MET A 41 2.04 0.00 4.45
CA MET A 41 0.99 -0.44 5.38
C MET A 41 0.17 0.77 5.81
N LYS A 42 -1.13 0.73 5.56
CA LYS A 42 -2.06 1.83 5.83
C LYS A 42 -3.24 1.35 6.65
N PRO A 43 -3.42 1.82 7.89
CA PRO A 43 -4.64 1.56 8.65
C PRO A 43 -5.87 2.21 8.04
N ILE A 44 -7.01 1.53 8.14
CA ILE A 44 -8.33 2.02 7.72
C ILE A 44 -9.05 2.57 8.94
N ALA A 45 -9.53 3.81 8.86
CA ALA A 45 -10.28 4.50 9.91
C ALA A 45 -9.65 4.36 11.31
N ALA A 46 -8.32 4.38 11.38
CA ALA A 46 -7.63 4.25 12.66
C ALA A 46 -7.84 5.49 13.53
N HIS A 47 -8.05 5.24 14.84
CA HIS A 47 -8.18 6.31 15.83
C HIS A 47 -6.85 6.96 16.22
N THR A 48 -5.76 6.61 15.57
CA THR A 48 -4.40 7.08 15.85
C THR A 48 -3.87 7.97 14.74
N SER A 49 -2.80 8.72 15.03
CA SER A 49 -2.21 9.73 14.17
C SER A 49 -1.40 9.20 12.95
N LEU A 50 -1.38 7.90 12.68
CA LEU A 50 -0.65 7.32 11.55
C LEU A 50 -1.37 7.56 10.22
N MET A 51 -1.65 8.82 9.92
CA MET A 51 -2.46 9.21 8.77
C MET A 51 -1.79 8.91 7.42
N GLY A 52 -0.47 8.92 7.35
CA GLY A 52 0.28 8.66 6.10
C GLY A 52 0.54 7.18 5.80
N GLY A 53 0.39 6.30 6.80
CA GLY A 53 0.85 4.92 6.72
C GLY A 53 2.36 4.77 6.95
N LEU A 54 2.83 3.53 6.94
CA LEU A 54 4.23 3.17 7.08
C LEU A 54 4.76 2.60 5.78
N VAL A 55 5.89 3.12 5.31
CA VAL A 55 6.65 2.51 4.21
C VAL A 55 7.63 1.53 4.82
N ILE A 56 7.59 0.29 4.36
CA ILE A 56 8.30 -0.86 4.92
C ILE A 56 9.21 -1.44 3.85
N GLU A 57 10.43 -1.73 4.24
CA GLU A 57 11.44 -2.30 3.35
C GLU A 57 11.07 -3.71 2.89
N LYS A 58 11.59 -4.09 1.72
CA LYS A 58 11.27 -5.35 1.03
C LYS A 58 11.61 -6.62 1.81
N ASP A 59 12.62 -6.57 2.67
CA ASP A 59 13.12 -7.74 3.39
C ASP A 59 12.50 -7.88 4.79
N VAL A 60 11.43 -7.14 5.06
CA VAL A 60 10.71 -7.16 6.33
C VAL A 60 9.43 -7.98 6.19
N VAL A 61 9.20 -8.89 7.15
CA VAL A 61 7.92 -9.59 7.30
C VAL A 61 7.00 -8.77 8.20
N ILE A 62 5.81 -8.49 7.73
CA ILE A 62 4.75 -7.84 8.51
C ILE A 62 3.86 -8.92 9.10
N SER A 63 3.93 -9.10 10.42
CA SER A 63 3.06 -10.04 11.13
C SER A 63 1.87 -9.31 11.74
N LEU A 64 0.67 -9.66 11.31
CA LEU A 64 -0.58 -9.06 11.77
C LEU A 64 -1.35 -10.05 12.63
N LYS A 65 -2.00 -9.55 13.67
CA LYS A 65 -3.04 -10.25 14.43
C LYS A 65 -4.22 -9.31 14.60
N ALA A 66 -5.40 -9.78 14.22
CA ALA A 66 -6.62 -9.02 14.36
C ALA A 66 -7.54 -9.66 15.40
N SER A 67 -8.35 -8.85 16.04
CA SER A 67 -9.43 -9.28 16.93
C SER A 67 -10.61 -8.33 16.78
N SER A 68 -11.82 -8.90 16.64
CA SER A 68 -13.05 -8.15 16.48
C SER A 68 -14.22 -8.93 17.08
N ASN A 69 -15.29 -8.22 17.43
CA ASN A 69 -16.59 -8.84 17.74
C ASN A 69 -17.41 -9.16 16.48
N GLU A 70 -16.90 -8.79 15.31
CA GLU A 70 -17.51 -9.01 14.01
C GLU A 70 -16.64 -9.94 13.17
N ASP A 71 -17.22 -10.48 12.09
CA ASP A 71 -16.49 -11.33 11.15
C ASP A 71 -15.27 -10.61 10.57
N LEU A 72 -14.12 -11.26 10.66
CA LEU A 72 -12.87 -10.81 10.05
C LEU A 72 -12.68 -11.48 8.69
N SER A 73 -12.15 -10.74 7.72
CA SER A 73 -11.87 -11.27 6.39
C SER A 73 -10.57 -10.70 5.82
N ILE A 74 -9.94 -11.48 4.94
CA ILE A 74 -8.83 -11.05 4.09
C ILE A 74 -9.38 -10.87 2.68
N SER A 75 -8.96 -9.78 2.02
CA SER A 75 -9.19 -9.56 0.60
C SER A 75 -7.86 -9.31 -0.10
N VAL A 76 -7.61 -10.02 -1.17
CA VAL A 76 -6.42 -9.86 -2.02
C VAL A 76 -6.88 -9.35 -3.39
N ASP A 77 -6.41 -8.18 -3.79
CA ASP A 77 -6.73 -7.54 -5.08
C ASP A 77 -8.24 -7.47 -5.40
N GLY A 78 -9.06 -7.28 -4.36
CA GLY A 78 -10.52 -7.18 -4.49
C GLY A 78 -11.28 -8.50 -4.42
N PHE A 79 -10.57 -9.63 -4.32
CA PHE A 79 -11.19 -10.92 -4.06
C PHE A 79 -11.29 -11.15 -2.54
N ILE A 80 -12.51 -11.42 -2.05
CA ILE A 80 -12.74 -11.77 -0.64
C ILE A 80 -12.51 -13.27 -0.51
N ASP A 81 -11.38 -13.64 0.06
CA ASP A 81 -10.98 -15.04 -0.04
C ASP A 81 -11.25 -15.84 1.22
N ASN A 82 -11.02 -15.28 2.41
CA ASN A 82 -11.12 -16.10 3.61
C ASN A 82 -11.65 -15.31 4.80
N LYS A 83 -12.54 -15.94 5.56
CA LYS A 83 -12.78 -15.57 6.94
C LYS A 83 -11.56 -15.94 7.77
N ILE A 84 -11.16 -15.07 8.65
CA ILE A 84 -10.10 -15.31 9.63
C ILE A 84 -10.71 -15.33 11.02
N GLU A 85 -10.13 -16.15 11.89
CA GLU A 85 -10.56 -16.21 13.29
C GLU A 85 -9.80 -15.17 14.12
N ASP A 86 -10.34 -14.85 15.29
CA ASP A 86 -9.71 -13.94 16.23
C ASP A 86 -8.27 -14.39 16.57
N PHE A 87 -7.35 -13.43 16.47
CA PHE A 87 -5.93 -13.63 16.74
C PHE A 87 -5.17 -14.58 15.79
N ASP A 88 -5.77 -15.01 14.70
CA ASP A 88 -5.01 -15.64 13.62
C ASP A 88 -3.85 -14.73 13.21
N GLN A 89 -2.71 -15.36 12.99
CA GLN A 89 -1.53 -14.63 12.52
C GLN A 89 -1.48 -14.66 11.00
N ILE A 90 -1.34 -13.46 10.43
CA ILE A 90 -1.17 -13.24 9.00
C ILE A 90 0.20 -12.63 8.81
N ASP A 91 1.06 -13.33 8.09
CA ASP A 91 2.37 -12.85 7.73
C ASP A 91 2.37 -12.39 6.26
N VAL A 92 2.85 -11.18 6.02
CA VAL A 92 2.93 -10.56 4.70
C VAL A 92 4.36 -10.17 4.41
N GLU A 93 4.87 -10.65 3.28
CA GLU A 93 6.22 -10.35 2.80
C GLU A 93 6.23 -10.14 1.29
N ILE A 94 7.29 -9.54 0.77
CA ILE A 94 7.49 -9.41 -0.68
C ILE A 94 8.13 -10.70 -1.20
N ASP A 95 7.45 -11.36 -2.13
CA ASP A 95 8.06 -12.47 -2.87
C ASP A 95 9.11 -11.92 -3.84
N ASN A 96 10.36 -12.25 -3.59
CA ASN A 96 11.48 -11.82 -4.41
C ASN A 96 11.71 -12.73 -5.63
N GLU A 97 11.11 -13.91 -5.67
CA GLU A 97 11.28 -14.90 -6.74
C GLU A 97 10.19 -14.77 -7.81
N ASN A 98 8.93 -14.62 -7.38
CA ASN A 98 7.79 -14.54 -8.28
C ASN A 98 7.38 -13.07 -8.50
N LYS A 99 7.89 -12.47 -9.56
CA LYS A 99 7.64 -11.05 -9.88
C LYS A 99 6.77 -10.91 -11.11
N ALA A 100 5.83 -9.98 -11.05
CA ALA A 100 5.14 -9.51 -12.23
C ALA A 100 6.05 -8.58 -13.05
N PHE A 101 6.17 -8.83 -14.34
CA PHE A 101 6.94 -8.00 -15.25
C PHE A 101 6.01 -7.21 -16.17
N PHE A 102 6.25 -5.91 -16.24
CA PHE A 102 5.55 -5.05 -17.17
C PHE A 102 6.46 -4.73 -18.36
N LEU A 103 5.97 -4.92 -19.56
CA LEU A 103 6.66 -4.45 -20.77
C LEU A 103 6.62 -2.91 -20.77
N ARG A 104 7.78 -2.29 -20.89
CA ARG A 104 7.96 -0.84 -20.82
C ARG A 104 8.79 -0.34 -21.97
N SER A 105 8.49 0.87 -22.46
CA SER A 105 9.35 1.59 -23.39
C SER A 105 10.56 2.19 -22.67
N GLU A 106 11.61 2.54 -23.40
CA GLU A 106 12.83 3.14 -22.84
C GLU A 106 12.60 4.45 -22.04
N ASN A 107 11.49 5.14 -22.30
CA ASN A 107 11.15 6.40 -21.63
C ASN A 107 10.13 6.23 -20.47
N PHE A 108 10.04 5.04 -19.91
CA PHE A 108 8.95 4.70 -18.98
C PHE A 108 8.89 5.59 -17.72
N GLU A 109 10.00 5.93 -17.11
CA GLU A 109 9.98 6.71 -15.86
C GLU A 109 9.30 8.06 -16.04
N ASN A 110 9.63 8.76 -17.12
CA ASN A 110 8.97 10.03 -17.45
C ASN A 110 7.49 9.83 -17.79
N LEU A 111 7.15 8.75 -18.49
CA LEU A 111 5.76 8.42 -18.84
C LEU A 111 4.94 8.03 -17.61
N TYR A 112 5.52 7.32 -16.64
CA TYR A 112 4.83 6.96 -15.40
C TYR A 112 4.37 8.20 -14.63
N TRP A 113 5.28 9.11 -14.33
CA TRP A 113 4.96 10.32 -13.57
C TRP A 113 4.02 11.24 -14.33
N THR A 114 4.18 11.36 -15.64
CA THR A 114 3.26 12.14 -16.48
C THR A 114 1.86 11.54 -16.48
N SER A 115 1.75 10.23 -16.64
CA SER A 115 0.45 9.53 -16.61
C SER A 115 -0.20 9.59 -15.23
N LEU A 116 0.59 9.49 -14.17
CA LEU A 116 0.09 9.61 -12.81
C LEU A 116 -0.42 11.02 -12.54
N ALA A 117 0.33 12.05 -12.93
CA ALA A 117 -0.08 13.45 -12.79
C ALA A 117 -1.40 13.74 -13.52
N GLN A 118 -1.57 13.16 -14.73
CA GLN A 118 -2.83 13.27 -15.47
C GLN A 118 -3.99 12.57 -14.77
N LYS A 119 -3.78 11.35 -14.26
CA LYS A 119 -4.82 10.58 -13.55
C LYS A 119 -5.25 11.24 -12.25
N LEU A 120 -4.35 11.91 -11.56
CA LEU A 120 -4.60 12.61 -10.31
C LEU A 120 -5.02 14.06 -10.49
N ASP A 121 -5.21 14.51 -11.76
CA ASP A 121 -5.53 15.90 -12.11
C ASP A 121 -4.57 16.92 -11.46
N LEU A 122 -3.31 16.54 -11.35
CA LEU A 122 -2.28 17.43 -10.86
C LEU A 122 -2.00 18.48 -11.94
N ARG A 123 -2.21 19.76 -11.63
CA ARG A 123 -1.94 20.87 -12.56
C ARG A 123 -0.46 20.86 -12.95
N LYS A 124 -0.18 20.80 -14.24
CA LYS A 124 1.12 21.24 -14.74
C LYS A 124 1.27 22.69 -14.33
N GLY A 125 2.27 22.98 -13.51
CA GLY A 125 2.58 24.38 -13.20
C GLY A 125 2.75 25.12 -14.51
N ASP A 126 1.88 26.09 -14.78
CA ASP A 126 2.13 27.04 -15.83
C ASP A 126 3.47 27.69 -15.49
N SER A 127 4.42 27.59 -16.41
CA SER A 127 5.66 28.34 -16.30
C SER A 127 5.26 29.80 -16.12
N ILE A 128 5.47 30.33 -14.92
CA ILE A 128 5.38 31.75 -14.66
C ILE A 128 6.52 32.37 -15.48
N SER A 129 6.20 32.76 -16.71
CA SER A 129 7.05 33.64 -17.49
C SER A 129 6.98 35.01 -16.83
N GLY A 130 7.99 35.27 -15.98
CA GLY A 130 8.31 36.59 -15.48
C GLY A 130 9.08 37.37 -16.53
#